data_c21af7519b57e0701414e11372d174b8
#
_entry.id   c21af7519b57e0701414e11372d174b8
#
_cell.length_a   1.000
_cell.length_b   1.000
_cell.length_c   1.000
_cell.angle_alpha   90.00
_cell.angle_beta   90.00
_cell.angle_gamma   90.00
#
_symmetry.space_group_name_H-M   'P 1'
#
loop_
_entity.id
_entity.type
_entity.pdbx_description
1 polymer ?
#
loop_
_entity_poly.entity_id
_entity_poly.type
_entity_poly.pdbx_seq_one_letter_code
_entity_poly.pdbx_strand_id
1 'polypeptide(L)'
;EVLSTLDPELGSLVTAEVRRHGAAVLTGSTVTGIAPTGGGQWRVATRSTSGDAEGTFALVVVCVGVHPVTDLAVAAGARLGQAGAIVVDESMRTGVPHVWAAGDCVVTHHRLLGTTWLPLGTTAHKQGRVAAENMLGGSKVFAGSVGTQVVKVFDLVAARTGLRQHETGPLEVSPLTRVTVADDHKRYYPGAVPLTISVTGDQSTGRLLGAQIVGQRSAEISKRIDTFATALHAELTVDDVIDLDLSYTPPLGSPWDAVQVAAQGWERAAAAANQAAVNQAAVIG
;
A
#
# COMPACT_ATOMS: atom_id res chain seq x y z
N GLU A 1 0.00 10.03 -11.49
CA GLU A 1 -0.34 10.58 -10.17
C GLU A 1 0.81 10.41 -9.19
N VAL A 2 0.77 11.18 -8.12
CA VAL A 2 1.70 11.03 -6.99
C VAL A 2 1.27 9.81 -6.18
N LEU A 3 2.23 9.05 -5.63
CA LEU A 3 1.99 7.78 -4.93
C LEU A 3 1.30 6.73 -5.79
N SER A 4 2.02 6.21 -6.77
CA SER A 4 1.57 5.12 -7.65
C SER A 4 1.23 3.81 -6.90
N THR A 5 1.51 3.75 -5.60
CA THR A 5 1.11 2.65 -4.71
C THR A 5 -0.36 2.69 -4.30
N LEU A 6 -1.08 3.77 -4.59
CA LEU A 6 -2.54 3.90 -4.42
C LEU A 6 -3.26 3.71 -5.75
N ASP A 7 -4.54 3.40 -5.69
CA ASP A 7 -5.40 3.47 -6.86
C ASP A 7 -5.55 4.93 -7.35
N PRO A 8 -5.74 5.17 -8.65
CA PRO A 8 -5.76 6.51 -9.25
C PRO A 8 -6.71 7.49 -8.57
N GLU A 9 -7.87 7.04 -8.15
CA GLU A 9 -8.88 7.87 -7.47
C GLU A 9 -8.33 8.43 -6.15
N LEU A 10 -7.68 7.61 -5.33
CA LEU A 10 -7.08 8.03 -4.07
C LEU A 10 -5.78 8.81 -4.31
N GLY A 11 -4.97 8.40 -5.27
CA GLY A 11 -3.74 9.11 -5.67
C GLY A 11 -4.02 10.53 -6.16
N SER A 12 -5.17 10.77 -6.78
CA SER A 12 -5.60 12.11 -7.22
C SER A 12 -5.80 13.07 -6.05
N LEU A 13 -6.29 12.59 -4.90
CA LEU A 13 -6.45 13.41 -3.69
C LEU A 13 -5.08 13.87 -3.16
N VAL A 14 -4.09 12.99 -3.18
CA VAL A 14 -2.70 13.33 -2.78
C VAL A 14 -2.10 14.33 -3.77
N THR A 15 -2.32 14.13 -5.06
CA THR A 15 -1.86 15.06 -6.11
C THR A 15 -2.48 16.46 -5.93
N ALA A 16 -3.77 16.53 -5.62
CA ALA A 16 -4.47 17.79 -5.33
C ALA A 16 -3.90 18.48 -4.11
N GLU A 17 -3.59 17.73 -3.05
CA GLU A 17 -2.97 18.29 -1.82
C GLU A 17 -1.59 18.89 -2.10
N VAL A 18 -0.75 18.20 -2.86
CA VAL A 18 0.59 18.71 -3.26
C VAL A 18 0.46 20.02 -4.03
N ARG A 19 -0.48 20.08 -4.98
CA ARG A 19 -0.75 21.30 -5.77
C ARG A 19 -1.31 22.44 -4.90
N ARG A 20 -2.18 22.13 -3.95
CA ARG A 20 -2.73 23.12 -3.00
C ARG A 20 -1.63 23.82 -2.21
N HIS A 21 -0.53 23.13 -1.95
CA HIS A 21 0.67 23.70 -1.30
C HIS A 21 1.65 24.39 -2.26
N GLY A 22 1.23 24.67 -3.50
CA GLY A 22 2.01 25.45 -4.48
C GLY A 22 3.07 24.67 -5.26
N ALA A 23 3.14 23.34 -5.11
CA ALA A 23 4.07 22.54 -5.88
C ALA A 23 3.50 22.19 -7.26
N ALA A 24 4.29 22.35 -8.31
CA ALA A 24 3.97 21.86 -9.64
C ALA A 24 4.19 20.33 -9.69
N VAL A 25 3.18 19.61 -10.17
CA VAL A 25 3.23 18.15 -10.33
C VAL A 25 3.14 17.82 -11.82
N LEU A 26 4.24 17.30 -12.37
CA LEU A 26 4.39 16.91 -13.77
C LEU A 26 4.35 15.38 -13.87
N THR A 27 3.15 14.81 -13.91
CA THR A 27 2.97 13.36 -14.12
C THR A 27 3.15 13.01 -15.61
N GLY A 28 3.51 11.76 -15.90
CA GLY A 28 3.78 11.33 -17.28
C GLY A 28 4.97 12.03 -17.94
N SER A 29 5.87 12.58 -17.13
CA SER A 29 7.07 13.29 -17.57
C SER A 29 8.33 12.52 -17.18
N THR A 30 9.27 12.40 -18.09
CA THR A 30 10.57 11.78 -17.87
C THR A 30 11.65 12.85 -17.81
N VAL A 31 12.49 12.82 -16.77
CA VAL A 31 13.69 13.67 -16.73
C VAL A 31 14.71 13.14 -17.74
N THR A 32 15.09 13.99 -18.69
CA THR A 32 16.02 13.63 -19.77
C THR A 32 17.43 14.17 -19.54
N GLY A 33 17.58 15.16 -18.65
CA GLY A 33 18.90 15.70 -18.30
C GLY A 33 18.87 16.59 -17.07
N ILE A 34 19.96 16.58 -16.34
CA ILE A 34 20.24 17.49 -15.22
C ILE A 34 21.64 18.04 -15.44
N ALA A 35 21.79 19.35 -15.50
CA ALA A 35 23.08 20.01 -15.74
C ALA A 35 23.23 21.29 -14.92
N PRO A 36 24.44 21.63 -14.44
CA PRO A 36 24.67 22.91 -13.78
C PRO A 36 24.59 24.08 -14.80
N THR A 37 24.00 25.19 -14.38
CA THR A 37 23.89 26.41 -15.23
C THR A 37 24.86 27.52 -14.84
N GLY A 38 25.65 27.35 -13.79
CA GLY A 38 26.41 28.42 -13.14
C GLY A 38 25.64 29.08 -12.02
N GLY A 39 26.31 29.82 -11.14
CA GLY A 39 25.64 30.49 -10.00
C GLY A 39 24.99 29.57 -8.97
N GLY A 40 25.36 28.27 -8.92
CA GLY A 40 24.81 27.31 -7.97
C GLY A 40 23.42 26.79 -8.33
N GLN A 41 22.98 26.98 -9.57
CA GLN A 41 21.67 26.49 -10.04
C GLN A 41 21.80 25.28 -10.96
N TRP A 42 20.71 24.53 -11.10
CA TRP A 42 20.61 23.33 -11.91
C TRP A 42 19.48 23.46 -12.94
N ARG A 43 19.79 23.16 -14.20
CA ARG A 43 18.80 23.00 -15.25
C ARG A 43 18.34 21.55 -15.28
N VAL A 44 17.01 21.36 -15.26
CA VAL A 44 16.36 20.05 -15.41
C VAL A 44 15.56 20.06 -16.69
N ALA A 45 15.89 19.16 -17.61
CA ALA A 45 15.13 18.95 -18.86
C ALA A 45 14.18 17.76 -18.66
N THR A 46 12.95 17.92 -19.15
CA THR A 46 11.89 16.90 -19.07
C THR A 46 11.25 16.69 -20.43
N ARG A 47 10.77 15.47 -20.65
CA ARG A 47 9.98 15.07 -21.82
C ARG A 47 8.65 14.48 -21.38
N SER A 48 7.56 14.92 -22.03
CA SER A 48 6.21 14.39 -21.84
C SER A 48 5.48 14.25 -23.17
N THR A 49 4.27 13.67 -23.15
CA THR A 49 3.41 13.61 -24.34
C THR A 49 2.98 14.99 -24.85
N SER A 50 3.00 16.02 -23.99
CA SER A 50 2.70 17.41 -24.34
C SER A 50 3.90 18.20 -24.86
N GLY A 51 5.10 17.58 -24.91
CA GLY A 51 6.33 18.18 -25.40
C GLY A 51 7.46 18.20 -24.35
N ASP A 52 8.59 18.74 -24.79
CA ASP A 52 9.77 18.91 -23.95
C ASP A 52 9.68 20.25 -23.19
N ALA A 53 10.16 20.26 -21.93
CA ALA A 53 10.21 21.46 -21.11
C ALA A 53 11.53 21.51 -20.29
N GLU A 54 11.92 22.70 -19.90
CA GLU A 54 13.09 22.92 -19.03
C GLU A 54 12.73 23.84 -17.87
N GLY A 55 13.38 23.61 -16.72
CA GLY A 55 13.29 24.45 -15.53
C GLY A 55 14.63 24.62 -14.86
N THR A 56 14.81 25.74 -14.15
CA THR A 56 16.03 26.01 -13.38
C THR A 56 15.71 26.04 -11.89
N PHE A 57 16.51 25.34 -11.09
CA PHE A 57 16.25 25.07 -9.67
C PHE A 57 17.53 25.31 -8.85
N ALA A 58 17.38 25.77 -7.63
CA ALA A 58 18.48 25.91 -6.68
C ALA A 58 18.95 24.56 -6.10
N LEU A 59 18.04 23.57 -6.04
CA LEU A 59 18.31 22.22 -5.55
C LEU A 59 17.53 21.21 -6.37
N VAL A 60 18.14 20.07 -6.67
CA VAL A 60 17.50 18.92 -7.28
C VAL A 60 17.66 17.72 -6.35
N VAL A 61 16.55 17.09 -5.97
CA VAL A 61 16.53 15.87 -5.18
C VAL A 61 16.08 14.72 -6.08
N VAL A 62 16.90 13.68 -6.20
CA VAL A 62 16.64 12.51 -7.06
C VAL A 62 16.10 11.38 -6.18
N CYS A 63 14.83 11.02 -6.37
CA CYS A 63 14.13 9.96 -5.65
C CYS A 63 13.39 9.06 -6.65
N VAL A 64 14.13 8.38 -7.52
CA VAL A 64 13.59 7.66 -8.70
C VAL A 64 13.43 6.14 -8.48
N GLY A 65 13.40 5.72 -7.23
CA GLY A 65 13.27 4.32 -6.83
C GLY A 65 14.53 3.76 -6.18
N VAL A 66 14.43 2.49 -5.81
CA VAL A 66 15.48 1.74 -5.12
C VAL A 66 15.66 0.37 -5.79
N HIS A 67 16.82 -0.24 -5.59
CA HIS A 67 17.10 -1.62 -5.96
C HIS A 67 17.95 -2.28 -4.86
N PRO A 68 17.84 -3.60 -4.68
CA PRO A 68 18.65 -4.29 -3.68
C PRO A 68 20.14 -4.28 -4.09
N VAL A 69 21.02 -4.00 -3.11
CA VAL A 69 22.47 -4.14 -3.28
C VAL A 69 22.88 -5.53 -2.80
N THR A 70 23.28 -6.42 -3.72
CA THR A 70 23.40 -7.87 -3.45
C THR A 70 24.76 -8.47 -3.82
N ASP A 71 25.73 -7.67 -4.25
CA ASP A 71 27.03 -8.12 -4.77
C ASP A 71 27.77 -9.04 -3.78
N LEU A 72 27.81 -8.69 -2.50
CA LEU A 72 28.47 -9.50 -1.47
C LEU A 72 27.78 -10.86 -1.27
N ALA A 73 26.46 -10.89 -1.32
CA ALA A 73 25.69 -12.12 -1.20
C ALA A 73 25.89 -13.03 -2.40
N VAL A 74 25.93 -12.46 -3.60
CA VAL A 74 26.23 -13.19 -4.87
C VAL A 74 27.64 -13.74 -4.82
N ALA A 75 28.63 -12.95 -4.39
CA ALA A 75 30.02 -13.42 -4.23
C ALA A 75 30.14 -14.56 -3.21
N ALA A 76 29.27 -14.61 -2.18
CA ALA A 76 29.18 -15.71 -1.24
C ALA A 76 28.39 -16.93 -1.78
N GLY A 77 27.79 -16.86 -2.97
CA GLY A 77 27.03 -17.94 -3.60
C GLY A 77 25.53 -17.90 -3.35
N ALA A 78 24.97 -16.81 -2.81
CA ALA A 78 23.53 -16.67 -2.61
C ALA A 78 22.80 -16.50 -3.95
N ARG A 79 21.59 -17.06 -4.05
CA ARG A 79 20.73 -16.92 -5.23
C ARG A 79 19.92 -15.62 -5.15
N LEU A 80 19.66 -15.04 -6.32
CA LEU A 80 18.78 -13.91 -6.48
C LEU A 80 17.40 -14.36 -7.01
N GLY A 81 16.35 -13.63 -6.59
CA GLY A 81 14.97 -13.83 -7.02
C GLY A 81 14.35 -12.57 -7.60
N GLN A 82 13.09 -12.33 -7.28
CA GLN A 82 12.33 -11.18 -7.79
C GLN A 82 13.04 -9.85 -7.52
N ALA A 83 13.01 -8.94 -8.49
CA ALA A 83 13.68 -7.64 -8.46
C ALA A 83 15.21 -7.69 -8.20
N GLY A 84 15.86 -8.85 -8.38
CA GLY A 84 17.28 -9.03 -8.03
C GLY A 84 17.54 -9.15 -6.53
N ALA A 85 16.54 -9.33 -5.70
CA ALA A 85 16.68 -9.49 -4.26
C ALA A 85 17.20 -10.89 -3.88
N ILE A 86 17.89 -11.00 -2.74
CA ILE A 86 18.45 -12.25 -2.24
C ILE A 86 17.32 -13.22 -1.86
N VAL A 87 17.38 -14.45 -2.35
CA VAL A 87 16.43 -15.49 -1.96
C VAL A 87 16.75 -15.95 -0.54
N VAL A 88 15.74 -15.91 0.32
CA VAL A 88 15.78 -16.42 1.69
C VAL A 88 14.58 -17.31 1.96
N ASP A 89 14.72 -18.25 2.89
CA ASP A 89 13.61 -19.00 3.46
C ASP A 89 12.88 -18.19 4.57
N GLU A 90 11.84 -18.77 5.15
CA GLU A 90 11.09 -18.13 6.23
C GLU A 90 11.92 -17.88 7.51
N SER A 91 13.05 -18.54 7.64
CA SER A 91 14.02 -18.35 8.73
C SER A 91 15.11 -17.35 8.37
N MET A 92 14.99 -16.65 7.26
CA MET A 92 15.94 -15.68 6.70
C MET A 92 17.30 -16.29 6.29
N ARG A 93 17.37 -17.60 5.99
CA ARG A 93 18.58 -18.27 5.50
C ARG A 93 18.67 -18.12 4.00
N THR A 94 19.86 -17.84 3.48
CA THR A 94 20.11 -17.65 2.02
C THR A 94 20.31 -18.96 1.24
N GLY A 95 20.37 -20.10 1.94
CA GLY A 95 20.81 -21.37 1.38
C GLY A 95 22.35 -21.54 1.33
N VAL A 96 23.11 -20.50 1.58
CA VAL A 96 24.57 -20.58 1.83
C VAL A 96 24.78 -20.90 3.28
N PRO A 97 25.59 -21.92 3.65
CA PRO A 97 25.84 -22.28 5.05
C PRO A 97 26.34 -21.07 5.86
N HIS A 98 25.72 -20.86 7.02
CA HIS A 98 26.04 -19.78 7.97
C HIS A 98 25.83 -18.34 7.43
N VAL A 99 25.04 -18.16 6.35
CA VAL A 99 24.70 -16.85 5.80
C VAL A 99 23.19 -16.60 5.87
N TRP A 100 22.81 -15.52 6.53
CA TRP A 100 21.43 -15.01 6.61
C TRP A 100 21.37 -13.64 5.94
N ALA A 101 20.22 -13.30 5.41
CA ALA A 101 19.95 -11.96 4.87
C ALA A 101 18.55 -11.50 5.27
N ALA A 102 18.36 -10.19 5.46
CA ALA A 102 17.09 -9.62 5.90
C ALA A 102 16.97 -8.17 5.43
N GLY A 103 15.73 -7.68 5.36
CA GLY A 103 15.41 -6.29 5.02
C GLY A 103 15.22 -6.07 3.54
N ASP A 104 15.46 -4.85 3.08
CA ASP A 104 15.13 -4.39 1.73
C ASP A 104 15.91 -5.11 0.61
N CYS A 105 16.98 -5.82 0.95
CA CYS A 105 17.79 -6.58 -0.01
C CYS A 105 17.31 -8.03 -0.26
N VAL A 106 16.27 -8.51 0.45
CA VAL A 106 15.78 -9.90 0.31
C VAL A 106 14.39 -9.97 -0.30
N VAL A 107 14.06 -11.14 -0.86
CA VAL A 107 12.67 -11.48 -1.18
C VAL A 107 11.85 -11.54 0.12
N THR A 108 10.57 -11.21 0.01
CA THR A 108 9.64 -11.18 1.16
C THR A 108 8.48 -12.11 0.90
N HIS A 109 8.09 -12.89 1.90
CA HIS A 109 6.83 -13.63 1.87
C HIS A 109 5.67 -12.64 2.09
N HIS A 110 4.86 -12.41 1.06
CA HIS A 110 3.58 -11.69 1.16
C HIS A 110 2.46 -12.69 1.44
N ARG A 111 1.68 -12.46 2.50
CA ARG A 111 0.66 -13.42 2.96
C ARG A 111 -0.43 -13.77 1.93
N LEU A 112 -0.64 -12.91 0.93
CA LEU A 112 -1.61 -13.14 -0.15
C LEU A 112 -0.94 -13.60 -1.45
N LEU A 113 0.23 -13.05 -1.80
CA LEU A 113 0.89 -13.29 -3.09
C LEU A 113 2.00 -14.35 -3.05
N GLY A 114 2.39 -14.80 -1.84
CA GLY A 114 3.58 -15.63 -1.70
C GLY A 114 4.86 -14.80 -1.81
N THR A 115 5.82 -15.23 -2.64
CA THR A 115 7.11 -14.55 -2.76
C THR A 115 6.98 -13.25 -3.56
N THR A 116 7.49 -12.16 -2.99
CA THR A 116 7.54 -10.84 -3.63
C THR A 116 8.79 -10.06 -3.16
N TRP A 117 8.91 -8.81 -3.57
CA TRP A 117 9.89 -7.87 -3.04
C TRP A 117 9.19 -6.64 -2.47
N LEU A 118 9.38 -6.40 -1.17
CA LEU A 118 8.73 -5.31 -0.42
C LEU A 118 9.76 -4.58 0.45
N PRO A 119 10.41 -3.53 -0.06
CA PRO A 119 11.38 -2.73 0.68
C PRO A 119 10.64 -1.79 1.65
N LEU A 120 10.22 -2.34 2.81
CA LEU A 120 9.45 -1.64 3.83
C LEU A 120 10.12 -1.78 5.19
N GLY A 121 10.33 -0.65 5.88
CA GLY A 121 10.98 -0.61 7.18
C GLY A 121 10.37 -1.55 8.23
N THR A 122 9.03 -1.64 8.29
CA THR A 122 8.33 -2.56 9.21
C THR A 122 8.61 -4.04 8.90
N THR A 123 8.73 -4.39 7.63
CA THR A 123 9.11 -5.73 7.16
C THR A 123 10.58 -6.00 7.50
N ALA A 124 11.47 -5.06 7.16
CA ALA A 124 12.91 -5.17 7.42
C ALA A 124 13.21 -5.40 8.91
N HIS A 125 12.55 -4.66 9.82
CA HIS A 125 12.70 -4.85 11.26
C HIS A 125 12.33 -6.26 11.73
N LYS A 126 11.21 -6.79 11.24
CA LYS A 126 10.74 -8.13 11.63
C LYS A 126 11.66 -9.23 11.09
N GLN A 127 12.08 -9.10 9.82
CA GLN A 127 13.03 -10.02 9.18
C GLN A 127 14.40 -9.99 9.89
N GLY A 128 14.92 -8.80 10.20
CA GLY A 128 16.18 -8.64 10.94
C GLY A 128 16.16 -9.33 12.30
N ARG A 129 15.03 -9.23 13.04
CA ARG A 129 14.85 -9.95 14.30
C ARG A 129 14.87 -11.47 14.10
N VAL A 130 14.18 -11.99 13.07
CA VAL A 130 14.15 -13.43 12.76
C VAL A 130 15.56 -13.92 12.40
N ALA A 131 16.26 -13.20 11.52
CA ALA A 131 17.63 -13.54 11.15
C ALA A 131 18.56 -13.59 12.36
N ALA A 132 18.57 -12.56 13.21
CA ALA A 132 19.42 -12.48 14.38
C ALA A 132 19.17 -13.62 15.38
N GLU A 133 17.90 -13.93 15.66
CA GLU A 133 17.52 -15.01 16.57
C GLU A 133 17.97 -16.37 16.05
N ASN A 134 17.82 -16.60 14.73
CA ASN A 134 18.23 -17.86 14.10
C ASN A 134 19.76 -18.01 13.94
N MET A 135 20.49 -16.91 13.76
CA MET A 135 21.95 -16.90 13.80
C MET A 135 22.51 -17.37 15.14
N LEU A 136 21.76 -17.17 16.24
CA LEU A 136 22.10 -17.59 17.60
C LEU A 136 21.56 -18.99 17.94
N GLY A 137 21.10 -19.76 16.96
CA GLY A 137 20.60 -21.11 17.15
C GLY A 137 19.09 -21.21 17.44
N GLY A 138 18.35 -20.12 17.30
CA GLY A 138 16.88 -20.12 17.40
C GLY A 138 16.18 -20.77 16.21
N SER A 139 14.85 -20.84 16.27
CA SER A 139 13.99 -21.44 15.25
C SER A 139 12.82 -20.54 14.87
N LYS A 140 13.03 -19.21 14.83
CA LYS A 140 11.98 -18.25 14.53
C LYS A 140 11.63 -18.24 13.04
N VAL A 141 10.34 -18.03 12.75
CA VAL A 141 9.80 -17.93 11.40
C VAL A 141 9.24 -16.54 11.17
N PHE A 142 9.47 -15.97 10.00
CA PHE A 142 8.87 -14.73 9.56
C PHE A 142 7.42 -14.98 9.13
N ALA A 143 6.47 -14.38 9.83
CA ALA A 143 5.03 -14.58 9.61
C ALA A 143 4.49 -13.99 8.29
N GLY A 144 5.34 -13.38 7.49
CA GLY A 144 4.95 -12.69 6.27
C GLY A 144 4.53 -11.23 6.49
N SER A 145 4.23 -10.55 5.38
CA SER A 145 3.79 -9.16 5.33
C SER A 145 2.53 -9.06 4.48
N VAL A 146 1.67 -8.09 4.77
CA VAL A 146 0.54 -7.67 3.92
C VAL A 146 0.81 -6.32 3.23
N GLY A 147 2.05 -5.84 3.24
CA GLY A 147 2.48 -4.64 2.54
C GLY A 147 1.88 -3.34 3.10
N THR A 148 1.61 -3.27 4.41
CA THR A 148 1.02 -2.09 5.04
C THR A 148 1.96 -0.90 4.99
N GLN A 149 1.46 0.23 4.49
CA GLN A 149 2.20 1.47 4.29
C GLN A 149 1.35 2.66 4.71
N VAL A 150 1.99 3.70 5.23
CA VAL A 150 1.38 5.00 5.51
C VAL A 150 2.37 6.11 5.19
N VAL A 151 1.88 7.20 4.59
CA VAL A 151 2.66 8.38 4.29
C VAL A 151 1.87 9.63 4.64
N LYS A 152 2.56 10.63 5.17
CA LYS A 152 2.01 11.96 5.42
C LYS A 152 2.49 12.92 4.34
N VAL A 153 1.54 13.61 3.70
CA VAL A 153 1.78 14.63 2.68
C VAL A 153 1.08 15.90 3.13
N PHE A 154 1.84 16.85 3.68
CA PHE A 154 1.32 18.03 4.37
C PHE A 154 0.32 17.63 5.47
N ASP A 155 -0.95 18.03 5.38
CA ASP A 155 -1.99 17.69 6.34
C ASP A 155 -2.78 16.43 5.97
N LEU A 156 -2.54 15.90 4.77
CA LEU A 156 -3.14 14.67 4.29
C LEU A 156 -2.29 13.46 4.71
N VAL A 157 -2.96 12.36 5.01
CA VAL A 157 -2.35 11.06 5.25
C VAL A 157 -2.95 10.07 4.26
N ALA A 158 -2.10 9.29 3.63
CA ALA A 158 -2.47 8.23 2.72
C ALA A 158 -1.90 6.91 3.21
N ALA A 159 -2.70 5.85 3.20
CA ALA A 159 -2.32 4.54 3.70
C ALA A 159 -2.91 3.42 2.84
N ARG A 160 -2.21 2.27 2.81
CA ARG A 160 -2.71 1.04 2.19
C ARG A 160 -2.27 -0.19 2.97
N THR A 161 -3.01 -1.28 2.78
CA THR A 161 -2.64 -2.63 3.22
C THR A 161 -3.25 -3.66 2.28
N GLY A 162 -2.63 -4.82 2.14
CA GLY A 162 -3.08 -5.85 1.20
C GLY A 162 -2.95 -5.43 -0.26
N LEU A 163 -3.86 -5.89 -1.09
CA LEU A 163 -3.83 -5.81 -2.55
C LEU A 163 -4.85 -4.82 -3.08
N ARG A 164 -4.48 -4.10 -4.14
CA ARG A 164 -5.42 -3.42 -5.04
C ARG A 164 -5.99 -4.43 -6.03
N GLN A 165 -7.12 -4.11 -6.64
CA GLN A 165 -7.79 -5.02 -7.57
C GLN A 165 -6.87 -5.54 -8.68
N HIS A 166 -6.08 -4.69 -9.31
CA HIS A 166 -5.17 -5.11 -10.39
C HIS A 166 -3.95 -5.93 -9.91
N GLU A 167 -3.65 -5.91 -8.61
CA GLU A 167 -2.59 -6.74 -8.01
C GLU A 167 -3.05 -8.16 -7.69
N THR A 168 -4.34 -8.45 -7.79
CA THR A 168 -4.91 -9.79 -7.49
C THR A 168 -4.77 -10.78 -8.64
N GLY A 169 -4.27 -10.36 -9.81
CA GLY A 169 -4.15 -11.20 -10.99
C GLY A 169 -3.48 -12.57 -10.80
N PRO A 170 -2.48 -12.73 -9.89
CA PRO A 170 -1.90 -14.03 -9.59
C PRO A 170 -2.79 -14.95 -8.74
N LEU A 171 -3.92 -14.47 -8.21
CA LEU A 171 -4.82 -15.21 -7.33
C LEU A 171 -6.04 -15.73 -8.11
N GLU A 172 -6.55 -16.88 -7.70
CA GLU A 172 -7.85 -17.40 -8.18
C GLU A 172 -8.99 -16.78 -7.37
N VAL A 173 -9.31 -15.50 -7.63
CA VAL A 173 -10.33 -14.73 -6.93
C VAL A 173 -11.17 -13.90 -7.91
N SER A 174 -12.36 -13.50 -7.49
CA SER A 174 -13.23 -12.55 -8.20
C SER A 174 -13.17 -11.18 -7.50
N PRO A 175 -12.14 -10.35 -7.77
CA PRO A 175 -11.92 -9.15 -6.99
C PRO A 175 -12.95 -8.07 -7.33
N LEU A 176 -13.50 -7.44 -6.30
CA LEU A 176 -14.31 -6.24 -6.38
C LEU A 176 -13.69 -5.16 -5.49
N THR A 177 -13.57 -3.95 -6.02
CA THR A 177 -13.16 -2.79 -5.24
C THR A 177 -14.30 -1.78 -5.13
N ARG A 178 -14.52 -1.28 -3.93
CA ARG A 178 -15.49 -0.22 -3.66
C ARG A 178 -14.84 0.94 -2.93
N VAL A 179 -15.02 2.14 -3.46
CA VAL A 179 -14.64 3.40 -2.78
C VAL A 179 -15.85 3.95 -2.04
N THR A 180 -15.62 4.36 -0.80
CA THR A 180 -16.63 4.94 0.09
C THR A 180 -16.05 6.19 0.75
N VAL A 181 -16.86 7.23 0.87
CA VAL A 181 -16.53 8.42 1.67
C VAL A 181 -17.34 8.36 2.96
N ALA A 182 -16.68 8.51 4.08
CA ALA A 182 -17.28 8.53 5.41
C ALA A 182 -16.67 9.66 6.25
N ASP A 183 -17.39 10.14 7.25
CA ASP A 183 -16.82 11.05 8.24
C ASP A 183 -16.03 10.27 9.29
N ASP A 184 -14.97 10.86 9.82
CA ASP A 184 -14.11 10.25 10.85
C ASP A 184 -14.85 10.09 12.19
N HIS A 185 -15.76 11.01 12.49
CA HIS A 185 -16.65 10.96 13.66
C HIS A 185 -18.00 11.61 13.34
N LYS A 186 -18.88 11.71 14.32
CA LYS A 186 -20.24 12.24 14.13
C LYS A 186 -20.23 13.71 13.71
N ARG A 187 -20.84 14.01 12.56
CA ARG A 187 -20.86 15.34 11.92
C ARG A 187 -21.47 16.44 12.81
N TYR A 188 -22.33 16.11 13.77
CA TYR A 188 -22.84 17.07 14.73
C TYR A 188 -21.81 17.49 15.78
N TYR A 189 -20.69 16.77 15.88
CA TYR A 189 -19.56 17.15 16.70
C TYR A 189 -18.60 18.03 15.88
N PRO A 190 -18.06 19.13 16.47
CA PRO A 190 -17.16 20.02 15.73
C PRO A 190 -15.89 19.34 15.26
N GLY A 191 -15.47 19.67 14.04
CA GLY A 191 -14.19 19.22 13.48
C GLY A 191 -14.27 17.91 12.70
N ALA A 192 -15.45 17.35 12.48
CA ALA A 192 -15.61 16.16 11.63
C ALA A 192 -15.07 16.39 10.22
N VAL A 193 -14.26 15.47 9.73
CA VAL A 193 -13.63 15.53 8.41
C VAL A 193 -13.91 14.25 7.62
N PRO A 194 -14.11 14.37 6.30
CA PRO A 194 -14.29 13.18 5.47
C PRO A 194 -12.97 12.46 5.26
N LEU A 195 -13.08 11.15 5.12
CA LEU A 195 -12.02 10.27 4.62
C LEU A 195 -12.56 9.39 3.50
N THR A 196 -11.69 9.09 2.54
CA THR A 196 -11.98 8.24 1.40
C THR A 196 -11.33 6.89 1.64
N ILE A 197 -12.13 5.83 1.63
CA ILE A 197 -11.68 4.45 1.86
C ILE A 197 -12.02 3.61 0.64
N SER A 198 -11.03 2.88 0.14
CA SER A 198 -11.20 1.84 -0.86
C SER A 198 -11.04 0.48 -0.19
N VAL A 199 -12.01 -0.42 -0.37
CA VAL A 199 -11.95 -1.80 0.09
C VAL A 199 -11.97 -2.72 -1.11
N THR A 200 -11.02 -3.66 -1.16
CA THR A 200 -10.96 -4.73 -2.15
C THR A 200 -11.24 -6.06 -1.46
N GLY A 201 -12.22 -6.81 -1.96
CA GLY A 201 -12.58 -8.13 -1.46
C GLY A 201 -12.86 -9.10 -2.60
N ASP A 202 -12.88 -10.38 -2.30
CA ASP A 202 -13.27 -11.45 -3.23
C ASP A 202 -14.77 -11.67 -3.18
N GLN A 203 -15.47 -11.44 -4.29
CA GLN A 203 -16.93 -11.58 -4.39
C GLN A 203 -17.42 -13.01 -4.14
N SER A 204 -16.57 -14.02 -4.40
CA SER A 204 -16.96 -15.43 -4.27
C SER A 204 -16.93 -15.93 -2.83
N THR A 205 -16.00 -15.42 -2.02
CA THR A 205 -15.75 -15.90 -0.66
C THR A 205 -15.99 -14.84 0.43
N GLY A 206 -16.15 -13.58 0.05
CA GLY A 206 -16.18 -12.45 0.98
C GLY A 206 -14.81 -12.09 1.58
N ARG A 207 -13.74 -12.82 1.24
CA ARG A 207 -12.40 -12.61 1.84
C ARG A 207 -11.93 -11.18 1.59
N LEU A 208 -11.46 -10.52 2.65
CA LEU A 208 -10.79 -9.22 2.52
C LEU A 208 -9.45 -9.41 1.79
N LEU A 209 -9.19 -8.64 0.75
CA LEU A 209 -7.94 -8.67 -0.03
C LEU A 209 -7.08 -7.45 0.19
N GLY A 210 -7.69 -6.29 0.48
CA GLY A 210 -6.93 -5.08 0.76
C GLY A 210 -7.80 -3.87 1.04
N ALA A 211 -7.15 -2.80 1.49
CA ALA A 211 -7.79 -1.51 1.71
C ALA A 211 -6.79 -0.35 1.51
N GLN A 212 -7.34 0.80 1.16
CA GLN A 212 -6.62 2.07 1.05
C GLN A 212 -7.44 3.16 1.72
N ILE A 213 -6.79 4.10 2.39
CA ILE A 213 -7.45 5.22 3.07
C ILE A 213 -6.68 6.50 2.77
N VAL A 214 -7.40 7.56 2.42
CA VAL A 214 -6.85 8.92 2.31
C VAL A 214 -7.76 9.87 3.08
N GLY A 215 -7.18 10.70 3.92
CA GLY A 215 -7.90 11.69 4.71
C GLY A 215 -6.97 12.63 5.47
N GLN A 216 -7.54 13.55 6.22
CA GLN A 216 -6.77 14.46 7.05
C GLN A 216 -6.10 13.71 8.22
N ARG A 217 -4.98 14.24 8.70
CA ARG A 217 -4.24 13.65 9.82
C ARG A 217 -5.09 13.47 11.08
N SER A 218 -6.02 14.40 11.34
CA SER A 218 -6.94 14.35 12.48
C SER A 218 -7.86 13.11 12.46
N ALA A 219 -8.10 12.53 11.29
CA ALA A 219 -8.96 11.35 11.12
C ALA A 219 -8.26 10.02 11.43
N GLU A 220 -7.07 10.03 12.06
CA GLU A 220 -6.34 8.84 12.54
C GLU A 220 -6.14 7.74 11.49
N ILE A 221 -5.87 8.12 10.24
CA ILE A 221 -5.75 7.23 9.09
C ILE A 221 -4.81 6.05 9.36
N SER A 222 -3.67 6.30 10.06
CA SER A 222 -2.69 5.26 10.38
C SER A 222 -3.25 4.18 11.31
N LYS A 223 -4.23 4.51 12.16
CA LYS A 223 -4.86 3.53 13.06
C LYS A 223 -6.01 2.78 12.39
N ARG A 224 -6.74 3.46 11.52
CA ARG A 224 -7.79 2.83 10.73
C ARG A 224 -7.24 1.83 9.70
N ILE A 225 -6.11 2.13 9.04
CA ILE A 225 -5.48 1.15 8.16
C ILE A 225 -4.91 -0.05 8.93
N ASP A 226 -4.47 0.13 10.19
CA ASP A 226 -4.01 -0.94 11.06
C ASP A 226 -5.15 -1.93 11.39
N THR A 227 -6.41 -1.47 11.47
CA THR A 227 -7.59 -2.34 11.62
C THR A 227 -7.72 -3.28 10.42
N PHE A 228 -7.67 -2.76 9.19
CA PHE A 228 -7.66 -3.60 7.99
C PHE A 228 -6.43 -4.51 7.90
N ALA A 229 -5.25 -4.04 8.31
CA ALA A 229 -4.05 -4.86 8.33
C ALA A 229 -4.17 -6.03 9.32
N THR A 230 -4.82 -5.79 10.47
CA THR A 230 -5.13 -6.83 11.46
C THR A 230 -6.14 -7.82 10.91
N ALA A 231 -7.19 -7.35 10.25
CA ALA A 231 -8.19 -8.20 9.59
C ALA A 231 -7.54 -9.09 8.51
N LEU A 232 -6.68 -8.53 7.66
CA LEU A 232 -5.91 -9.29 6.67
C LEU A 232 -4.98 -10.32 7.31
N HIS A 233 -4.32 -9.95 8.43
CA HIS A 233 -3.45 -10.88 9.16
C HIS A 233 -4.23 -12.04 9.76
N ALA A 234 -5.44 -11.79 10.23
CA ALA A 234 -6.36 -12.80 10.78
C ALA A 234 -7.20 -13.52 9.70
N GLU A 235 -6.98 -13.18 8.42
CA GLU A 235 -7.69 -13.77 7.26
C GLU A 235 -9.21 -13.58 7.29
N LEU A 236 -9.65 -12.44 7.86
CA LEU A 236 -11.07 -12.11 7.99
C LEU A 236 -11.71 -11.82 6.62
N THR A 237 -13.03 -12.04 6.56
CA THR A 237 -13.88 -11.56 5.47
C THR A 237 -14.22 -10.08 5.64
N VAL A 238 -14.80 -9.47 4.61
CA VAL A 238 -15.34 -8.11 4.71
C VAL A 238 -16.51 -8.05 5.69
N ASP A 239 -17.31 -9.10 5.78
CA ASP A 239 -18.41 -9.27 6.74
C ASP A 239 -17.88 -9.27 8.18
N ASP A 240 -16.81 -10.03 8.46
CA ASP A 240 -16.18 -10.02 9.79
C ASP A 240 -15.71 -8.62 10.19
N VAL A 241 -15.24 -7.80 9.22
CA VAL A 241 -14.85 -6.40 9.47
C VAL A 241 -16.05 -5.53 9.84
N ILE A 242 -17.24 -5.79 9.27
CA ILE A 242 -18.48 -5.09 9.64
C ILE A 242 -18.84 -5.38 11.10
N ASP A 243 -18.64 -6.61 11.54
CA ASP A 243 -19.05 -7.08 12.88
C ASP A 243 -18.00 -6.82 13.98
N LEU A 244 -16.86 -6.20 13.66
CA LEU A 244 -15.86 -5.86 14.68
C LEU A 244 -16.47 -4.93 15.77
N ASP A 245 -16.23 -5.26 17.05
CA ASP A 245 -16.57 -4.41 18.18
C ASP A 245 -15.52 -3.29 18.33
N LEU A 246 -15.71 -2.21 17.59
CA LEU A 246 -14.81 -1.05 17.60
C LEU A 246 -15.27 -0.01 18.62
N SER A 247 -14.31 0.65 19.27
CA SER A 247 -14.59 1.68 20.27
C SER A 247 -15.29 2.89 19.68
N TYR A 248 -16.24 3.44 20.43
CA TYR A 248 -17.02 4.60 20.01
C TYR A 248 -17.25 5.61 21.15
N THR A 249 -17.09 6.88 20.77
CA THR A 249 -17.69 8.03 21.45
C THR A 249 -17.87 9.16 20.42
N PRO A 250 -18.92 10.02 20.51
CA PRO A 250 -19.26 10.98 19.46
C PRO A 250 -18.10 11.85 18.93
N PRO A 251 -17.17 12.35 19.76
CA PRO A 251 -16.06 13.19 19.29
C PRO A 251 -14.91 12.40 18.62
N LEU A 252 -14.86 11.08 18.73
CA LEU A 252 -13.74 10.26 18.23
C LEU A 252 -14.14 9.26 17.16
N GLY A 253 -15.45 9.03 16.96
CA GLY A 253 -15.91 8.05 15.99
C GLY A 253 -17.41 8.09 15.73
N SER A 254 -17.92 6.99 15.19
CA SER A 254 -19.33 6.72 14.98
C SER A 254 -19.63 5.31 15.48
N PRO A 255 -20.89 4.96 15.89
CA PRO A 255 -21.26 3.58 16.20
C PRO A 255 -20.93 2.58 15.10
N TRP A 256 -20.93 3.05 13.86
CA TRP A 256 -20.31 2.40 12.72
C TRP A 256 -19.08 3.24 12.36
N ASP A 257 -17.89 2.78 12.72
CA ASP A 257 -16.63 3.47 12.32
C ASP A 257 -16.52 3.54 10.79
N ALA A 258 -15.77 4.50 10.30
CA ALA A 258 -15.54 4.66 8.88
C ALA A 258 -15.02 3.37 8.19
N VAL A 259 -14.24 2.55 8.92
CA VAL A 259 -13.80 1.21 8.47
C VAL A 259 -14.99 0.30 8.19
N GLN A 260 -15.92 0.23 9.10
CA GLN A 260 -17.15 -0.58 8.99
C GLN A 260 -18.09 -0.04 7.91
N VAL A 261 -18.24 1.29 7.81
CA VAL A 261 -19.03 1.93 6.75
C VAL A 261 -18.47 1.60 5.36
N ALA A 262 -17.15 1.54 5.22
CA ALA A 262 -16.52 1.15 3.96
C ALA A 262 -16.73 -0.34 3.65
N ALA A 263 -16.63 -1.21 4.63
CA ALA A 263 -16.93 -2.65 4.50
C ALA A 263 -18.39 -2.89 4.09
N GLN A 264 -19.36 -2.23 4.73
CA GLN A 264 -20.78 -2.25 4.33
C GLN A 264 -21.00 -1.70 2.92
N GLY A 265 -20.20 -0.71 2.49
CA GLY A 265 -20.21 -0.18 1.12
C GLY A 265 -19.80 -1.23 0.10
N TRP A 266 -18.79 -2.02 0.42
CA TRP A 266 -18.32 -3.14 -0.40
C TRP A 266 -19.36 -4.26 -0.45
N GLU A 267 -19.90 -4.67 0.70
CA GLU A 267 -20.93 -5.72 0.80
C GLU A 267 -22.14 -5.42 -0.10
N ARG A 268 -22.67 -4.19 -0.02
CA ARG A 268 -23.79 -3.76 -0.90
C ARG A 268 -23.41 -3.81 -2.38
N ALA A 269 -22.18 -3.44 -2.74
CA ALA A 269 -21.71 -3.49 -4.13
C ALA A 269 -21.57 -4.94 -4.61
N ALA A 270 -21.06 -5.85 -3.78
CA ALA A 270 -20.95 -7.27 -4.09
C ALA A 270 -22.32 -7.93 -4.27
N ALA A 271 -23.27 -7.65 -3.38
CA ALA A 271 -24.63 -8.14 -3.50
C ALA A 271 -25.31 -7.66 -4.79
N ALA A 272 -25.15 -6.38 -5.16
CA ALA A 272 -25.68 -5.84 -6.40
C ALA A 272 -25.06 -6.47 -7.65
N ALA A 273 -23.76 -6.72 -7.64
CA ALA A 273 -23.05 -7.38 -8.74
C ALA A 273 -23.52 -8.83 -8.92
N ASN A 274 -23.68 -9.57 -7.82
CA ASN A 274 -24.18 -10.95 -7.84
C ASN A 274 -25.61 -11.02 -8.38
N GLN A 275 -26.50 -10.09 -7.96
CA GLN A 275 -27.88 -10.04 -8.45
C GLN A 275 -27.93 -9.72 -9.96
N ALA A 276 -27.07 -8.82 -10.44
CA ALA A 276 -26.96 -8.50 -11.87
C ALA A 276 -26.53 -9.72 -12.69
N ALA A 277 -25.57 -10.50 -12.20
CA ALA A 277 -25.10 -11.71 -12.85
C ALA A 277 -26.21 -12.79 -12.93
N VAL A 278 -26.99 -12.98 -11.86
CA VAL A 278 -28.15 -13.89 -11.83
C VAL A 278 -29.21 -13.47 -12.85
N ASN A 279 -29.55 -12.17 -12.90
CA ASN A 279 -30.53 -11.65 -13.83
C ASN A 279 -30.09 -11.80 -15.29
N GLN A 280 -28.79 -11.62 -15.57
CA GLN A 280 -28.23 -11.80 -16.91
C GLN A 280 -28.26 -13.26 -17.36
N ALA A 281 -27.96 -14.19 -16.47
CA ALA A 281 -28.05 -15.62 -16.74
C ALA A 281 -29.50 -16.07 -17.04
N ALA A 282 -30.48 -15.50 -16.33
CA ALA A 282 -31.91 -15.80 -16.52
C ALA A 282 -32.49 -15.26 -17.84
N VAL A 283 -31.83 -14.31 -18.50
CA VAL A 283 -32.26 -13.75 -19.82
C VAL A 283 -31.71 -14.57 -21.01
N ILE A 284 -30.64 -15.32 -20.77
CA ILE A 284 -29.90 -16.10 -21.81
C ILE A 284 -30.36 -17.55 -21.88
N GLY A 285 -30.99 -18.08 -20.80
CA GLY A 285 -31.57 -19.43 -20.75
C GLY A 285 -33.05 -19.44 -21.05
#